data_0266b321bd1f50946105e59550fdc159
#
_entry.id   0266b321bd1f50946105e59550fdc159
#
_cell.length_a   1.000
_cell.length_b   1.000
_cell.length_c   1.000
_cell.angle_alpha   90.00
_cell.angle_beta   90.00
_cell.angle_gamma   90.00
#
_symmetry.space_group_name_H-M   'P 1'
#
loop_
_entity.id
_entity.type
_entity.pdbx_description
1 polymer ?
#
loop_
_entity_poly.entity_id
_entity_poly.type
_entity_poly.pdbx_seq_one_letter_code
_entity_poly.pdbx_strand_id
1 'polypeptide(L)'
;MTASHRKEAGPISGTRRMVRLGVLATAALGTVGAVGGIAQAVTIGGGFSSDADGTAIANNYTFALSNAGDQTTFKDSFTVHQYGSVDAAYVRNQAVAESVACSSDAPCRAVSLSFQIVTMAGTDIHLNAVNLSNAENEHCAGCQTVAGAYQFVVDTPGAFTLSRTAMSQLEQIHHQLNALSNSTLSADQVQSAADALALKVAAILKNAAATTPEGPVLHPLTASGVNPSVKVYRDFQQH
;
A
#
# COMPACT_ATOMS: atom_id res chain seq x y z
N MET A 1 13.78 7.13 74.20
CA MET A 1 14.86 7.19 73.17
C MET A 1 14.57 6.10 72.18
N THR A 2 13.94 6.45 71.10
CA THR A 2 13.64 5.50 69.97
C THR A 2 13.87 6.26 68.68
N ALA A 3 14.96 5.88 67.94
CA ALA A 3 15.36 6.44 66.70
C ALA A 3 14.51 5.84 65.55
N SER A 4 13.82 6.71 64.83
CA SER A 4 13.07 6.36 63.64
C SER A 4 13.98 6.40 62.39
N HIS A 5 14.21 5.26 61.75
CA HIS A 5 14.91 5.16 60.49
C HIS A 5 13.97 5.51 59.34
N ARG A 6 14.20 6.65 58.70
CA ARG A 6 13.57 7.09 57.44
C ARG A 6 14.25 6.39 56.27
N LYS A 7 13.50 5.54 55.57
CA LYS A 7 13.96 4.86 54.33
C LYS A 7 13.77 5.82 53.15
N GLU A 8 14.84 6.28 52.57
CA GLU A 8 14.83 7.06 51.30
C GLU A 8 14.52 6.13 50.14
N ALA A 9 13.50 6.50 49.36
CA ALA A 9 13.18 5.84 48.12
C ALA A 9 14.03 6.43 46.98
N GLY A 10 14.86 5.61 46.35
CA GLY A 10 15.67 6.00 45.19
C GLY A 10 14.86 6.19 43.93
N PRO A 11 15.33 7.01 42.97
CA PRO A 11 14.60 7.30 41.74
C PRO A 11 14.59 6.10 40.78
N ILE A 12 13.39 5.75 40.34
CA ILE A 12 13.20 4.74 39.29
C ILE A 12 13.60 5.35 37.95
N SER A 13 14.80 5.02 37.45
CA SER A 13 15.27 5.32 36.12
C SER A 13 14.53 4.42 35.13
N GLY A 14 13.46 4.94 34.53
CA GLY A 14 12.75 4.32 33.43
C GLY A 14 13.53 4.50 32.12
N THR A 15 14.36 3.53 31.78
CA THR A 15 15.02 3.47 30.47
C THR A 15 13.95 3.15 29.40
N ARG A 16 13.47 4.17 28.72
CA ARG A 16 12.66 4.00 27.51
C ARG A 16 13.56 3.36 26.44
N ARG A 17 13.35 2.08 26.19
CA ARG A 17 13.93 1.40 25.02
C ARG A 17 13.27 1.96 23.77
N MET A 18 13.96 2.85 23.07
CA MET A 18 13.64 3.16 21.68
C MET A 18 13.89 1.90 20.84
N VAL A 19 12.82 1.30 20.39
CA VAL A 19 12.89 0.27 19.32
C VAL A 19 13.21 1.03 18.04
N ARG A 20 14.49 1.03 17.66
CA ARG A 20 14.91 1.46 16.33
C ARG A 20 14.47 0.38 15.35
N LEU A 21 13.36 0.61 14.66
CA LEU A 21 13.00 -0.14 13.46
C LEU A 21 14.03 0.19 12.37
N GLY A 22 14.90 -0.77 12.12
CA GLY A 22 15.86 -0.68 11.01
C GLY A 22 15.10 -0.77 9.69
N VAL A 23 15.04 0.34 8.97
CA VAL A 23 14.60 0.37 7.57
C VAL A 23 15.73 -0.18 6.73
N LEU A 24 15.62 -1.42 6.28
CA LEU A 24 16.44 -1.96 5.19
C LEU A 24 15.86 -1.41 3.87
N ALA A 25 16.36 -0.25 3.46
CA ALA A 25 16.14 0.26 2.12
C ALA A 25 17.08 -0.48 1.17
N THR A 26 16.57 -1.44 0.41
CA THR A 26 17.26 -1.91 -0.79
C THR A 26 17.08 -0.86 -1.89
N ALA A 27 18.11 -0.04 -2.07
CA ALA A 27 18.17 0.93 -3.16
C ALA A 27 18.39 0.20 -4.49
N ALA A 28 17.37 0.15 -5.33
CA ALA A 28 17.56 -0.07 -6.76
C ALA A 28 18.10 1.24 -7.35
N LEU A 29 19.37 1.24 -7.79
CA LEU A 29 20.03 2.35 -8.45
C LEU A 29 19.42 2.57 -9.85
N GLY A 30 18.42 3.45 -9.94
CA GLY A 30 17.97 4.05 -11.18
C GLY A 30 18.49 5.49 -11.23
N THR A 31 19.16 5.87 -12.30
CA THR A 31 19.80 7.17 -12.54
C THR A 31 18.82 8.33 -12.37
N VAL A 32 19.12 9.23 -11.43
CA VAL A 32 18.37 10.45 -11.16
C VAL A 32 18.75 11.52 -12.17
N GLY A 33 17.83 11.81 -13.08
CA GLY A 33 17.81 13.09 -13.80
C GLY A 33 16.97 14.09 -13.00
N ALA A 34 17.62 15.10 -12.42
CA ALA A 34 16.94 16.14 -11.66
C ALA A 34 16.23 17.11 -12.60
N VAL A 35 14.91 17.05 -12.65
CA VAL A 35 14.01 18.19 -12.95
C VAL A 35 12.76 17.96 -12.11
N GLY A 36 12.31 18.98 -11.36
CA GLY A 36 11.15 18.92 -10.47
C GLY A 36 9.91 18.36 -11.17
N GLY A 37 9.59 17.11 -10.90
CA GLY A 37 8.50 16.38 -11.51
C GLY A 37 8.30 15.11 -10.73
N ILE A 38 7.09 14.91 -10.30
CA ILE A 38 6.42 13.75 -9.76
C ILE A 38 7.16 12.45 -10.10
N ALA A 39 7.84 11.83 -9.15
CA ALA A 39 8.42 10.51 -9.34
C ALA A 39 7.29 9.48 -9.31
N GLN A 40 6.76 9.14 -10.47
CA GLN A 40 5.82 8.06 -10.65
C GLN A 40 6.60 6.77 -10.83
N ALA A 41 6.52 5.89 -9.85
CA ALA A 41 7.01 4.53 -10.05
C ALA A 41 5.84 3.66 -10.54
N VAL A 42 5.64 3.62 -11.87
CA VAL A 42 4.85 2.56 -12.48
C VAL A 42 5.76 1.36 -12.63
N THR A 43 5.70 0.44 -11.68
CA THR A 43 6.33 -0.86 -11.86
C THR A 43 5.27 -1.85 -12.33
N ILE A 44 5.03 -1.87 -13.64
CA ILE A 44 4.28 -2.95 -14.27
C ILE A 44 5.28 -4.10 -14.46
N GLY A 45 5.47 -4.89 -13.42
CA GLY A 45 6.25 -6.11 -13.46
C GLY A 45 5.48 -7.20 -14.20
N GLY A 46 5.57 -7.24 -15.53
CA GLY A 46 5.08 -8.35 -16.35
C GLY A 46 6.09 -9.50 -16.38
N GLY A 47 6.26 -10.18 -15.27
CA GLY A 47 7.08 -11.38 -15.16
C GLY A 47 6.70 -12.15 -13.92
N PHE A 48 6.50 -13.47 -14.04
CA PHE A 48 6.32 -14.33 -12.88
C PHE A 48 7.65 -14.34 -12.10
N SER A 49 7.68 -13.67 -10.96
CA SER A 49 8.79 -13.76 -10.01
C SER A 49 8.28 -14.44 -8.75
N SER A 50 8.22 -15.78 -8.77
CA SER A 50 8.27 -16.55 -7.52
C SER A 50 9.73 -16.84 -7.23
N ASP A 51 10.12 -16.76 -5.97
CA ASP A 51 11.37 -17.37 -5.54
C ASP A 51 11.31 -18.88 -5.82
N ALA A 52 12.49 -19.51 -5.96
CA ALA A 52 12.59 -20.93 -6.34
C ALA A 52 11.87 -21.89 -5.37
N ASP A 53 11.38 -21.41 -4.24
CA ASP A 53 10.63 -22.14 -3.20
C ASP A 53 9.10 -21.95 -3.24
N GLY A 54 8.55 -21.35 -4.30
CA GLY A 54 7.10 -21.13 -4.41
C GLY A 54 6.54 -20.01 -3.53
N THR A 55 7.37 -19.07 -3.09
CA THR A 55 6.97 -17.93 -2.26
C THR A 55 6.80 -16.66 -3.09
N ALA A 56 5.67 -15.97 -2.94
CA ALA A 56 5.43 -14.64 -3.50
C ALA A 56 5.78 -13.55 -2.48
N ILE A 57 6.58 -12.55 -2.89
CA ILE A 57 6.91 -11.40 -2.05
C ILE A 57 6.61 -10.12 -2.82
N ALA A 58 5.66 -9.31 -2.32
CA ALA A 58 5.29 -8.03 -2.91
C ALA A 58 5.28 -6.92 -1.86
N ASN A 59 6.06 -5.86 -2.10
CA ASN A 59 6.09 -4.68 -1.25
C ASN A 59 5.74 -3.44 -2.07
N ASN A 60 4.89 -2.59 -1.52
CA ASN A 60 4.56 -1.29 -2.05
C ASN A 60 4.60 -0.25 -0.93
N TYR A 61 5.20 0.91 -1.22
CA TYR A 61 5.35 1.98 -0.24
C TYR A 61 5.26 3.34 -0.93
N THR A 62 4.55 4.28 -0.31
CA THR A 62 4.54 5.68 -0.73
C THR A 62 4.64 6.60 0.49
N PHE A 63 5.32 7.72 0.31
CA PHE A 63 5.55 8.72 1.35
C PHE A 63 5.42 10.13 0.80
N ALA A 64 4.57 10.94 1.44
CA ALA A 64 4.39 12.35 1.15
C ALA A 64 4.75 13.18 2.38
N LEU A 65 5.69 14.12 2.22
CA LEU A 65 6.09 15.07 3.25
C LEU A 65 5.84 16.49 2.75
N SER A 66 5.07 17.27 3.50
CA SER A 66 4.91 18.72 3.31
C SER A 66 5.49 19.49 4.47
N ASN A 67 6.04 20.67 4.19
CA ASN A 67 6.62 21.56 5.18
C ASN A 67 6.52 23.03 4.72
N ALA A 68 7.02 23.97 5.51
CA ALA A 68 6.97 25.40 5.18
C ALA A 68 7.64 25.75 3.84
N GLY A 69 8.60 24.95 3.36
CA GLY A 69 9.29 25.14 2.07
C GLY A 69 8.60 24.43 0.89
N ASP A 70 7.84 23.36 1.17
CA ASP A 70 7.06 22.62 0.19
C ASP A 70 5.67 22.32 0.80
N GLN A 71 4.76 23.28 0.63
CA GLN A 71 3.46 23.28 1.32
C GLN A 71 2.48 22.26 0.76
N THR A 72 2.67 21.77 -0.46
CA THR A 72 1.72 20.82 -1.07
C THR A 72 2.47 19.67 -1.72
N THR A 73 2.37 18.51 -1.12
CA THR A 73 2.96 17.27 -1.64
C THR A 73 1.89 16.23 -1.88
N PHE A 74 1.84 15.70 -3.08
CA PHE A 74 1.04 14.52 -3.43
C PHE A 74 1.98 13.43 -3.94
N LYS A 75 1.83 12.23 -3.40
CA LYS A 75 2.53 11.04 -3.85
C LYS A 75 1.54 9.89 -4.00
N ASP A 76 1.64 9.18 -5.10
CA ASP A 76 0.93 7.94 -5.30
C ASP A 76 1.88 6.82 -5.73
N SER A 77 1.44 5.60 -5.48
CA SER A 77 2.07 4.38 -5.99
C SER A 77 0.97 3.42 -6.43
N PHE A 78 1.11 2.89 -7.63
CA PHE A 78 0.19 1.92 -8.20
C PHE A 78 0.99 0.74 -8.76
N THR A 79 0.95 -0.39 -8.07
CA THR A 79 1.76 -1.57 -8.44
C THR A 79 0.88 -2.76 -8.79
N VAL A 80 1.31 -3.53 -9.79
CA VAL A 80 0.69 -4.79 -10.18
C VAL A 80 1.76 -5.87 -10.19
N HIS A 81 1.62 -6.83 -9.29
CA HIS A 81 2.48 -8.00 -9.17
C HIS A 81 1.68 -9.23 -9.60
N GLN A 82 2.23 -10.01 -10.53
CA GLN A 82 1.61 -11.24 -10.98
C GLN A 82 2.55 -12.41 -10.70
N TYR A 83 2.07 -13.35 -9.88
CA TYR A 83 2.80 -14.56 -9.52
C TYR A 83 2.10 -15.76 -10.15
N GLY A 84 2.89 -16.79 -10.45
CA GLY A 84 2.36 -18.09 -10.86
C GLY A 84 1.80 -18.88 -9.67
N SER A 85 1.97 -20.20 -9.67
CA SER A 85 1.62 -21.04 -8.53
C SER A 85 2.56 -20.79 -7.37
N VAL A 86 1.98 -20.54 -6.19
CA VAL A 86 2.71 -20.29 -4.95
C VAL A 86 2.09 -21.05 -3.78
N ASP A 87 2.92 -21.41 -2.81
CA ASP A 87 2.52 -22.05 -1.55
C ASP A 87 2.39 -21.03 -0.41
N ALA A 88 3.12 -19.92 -0.51
CA ALA A 88 3.07 -18.83 0.46
C ALA A 88 3.13 -17.46 -0.22
N ALA A 89 2.58 -16.45 0.44
CA ALA A 89 2.62 -15.08 -0.03
C ALA A 89 2.79 -14.10 1.14
N TYR A 90 3.77 -13.21 1.02
CA TYR A 90 4.02 -12.09 1.93
C TYR A 90 3.84 -10.79 1.16
N VAL A 91 2.73 -10.11 1.41
CA VAL A 91 2.36 -8.90 0.67
C VAL A 91 2.20 -7.74 1.63
N ARG A 92 2.91 -6.64 1.35
CA ARG A 92 2.87 -5.44 2.18
C ARG A 92 2.59 -4.22 1.32
N ASN A 93 1.61 -3.43 1.74
CA ASN A 93 1.26 -2.16 1.15
C ASN A 93 1.25 -1.09 2.24
N GLN A 94 1.87 0.07 1.98
CA GLN A 94 1.92 1.13 2.98
C GLN A 94 1.86 2.51 2.33
N ALA A 95 1.07 3.41 2.94
CA ALA A 95 1.02 4.82 2.62
C ALA A 95 1.34 5.64 3.87
N VAL A 96 2.25 6.61 3.76
CA VAL A 96 2.59 7.52 4.87
C VAL A 96 2.53 8.96 4.36
N ALA A 97 1.86 9.83 5.11
CA ALA A 97 1.79 11.25 4.85
C ALA A 97 2.12 12.04 6.12
N GLU A 98 2.95 13.05 5.98
CA GLU A 98 3.37 13.91 7.09
C GLU A 98 3.30 15.37 6.69
N SER A 99 2.79 16.22 7.59
CA SER A 99 2.85 17.69 7.46
C SER A 99 3.56 18.26 8.67
N VAL A 100 4.68 18.95 8.46
CA VAL A 100 5.60 19.35 9.54
C VAL A 100 5.86 20.85 9.53
N ALA A 101 5.76 21.50 10.69
CA ALA A 101 6.19 22.88 10.94
C ALA A 101 5.55 23.92 10.02
N CYS A 102 4.28 23.77 9.66
CA CYS A 102 3.52 24.76 8.91
C CYS A 102 2.65 25.61 9.84
N SER A 103 2.35 26.85 9.44
CA SER A 103 1.56 27.78 10.23
C SER A 103 0.09 27.78 9.78
N SER A 104 -0.80 28.32 10.61
CA SER A 104 -2.21 28.52 10.26
C SER A 104 -2.41 29.47 9.07
N ASP A 105 -1.48 30.41 8.84
CA ASP A 105 -1.54 31.37 7.71
C ASP A 105 -0.99 30.74 6.42
N ALA A 106 -0.22 29.66 6.54
CA ALA A 106 0.38 28.92 5.44
C ALA A 106 0.29 27.41 5.74
N PRO A 107 -0.94 26.83 5.71
CA PRO A 107 -1.15 25.44 6.04
C PRO A 107 -0.57 24.52 4.95
N CYS A 108 -0.09 23.37 5.37
CA CYS A 108 0.44 22.36 4.47
C CYS A 108 -0.61 21.31 4.09
N ARG A 109 -0.37 20.67 2.96
CA ARG A 109 -1.16 19.57 2.46
C ARG A 109 -0.29 18.42 2.01
N ALA A 110 -0.31 17.30 2.73
CA ALA A 110 0.37 16.07 2.36
C ALA A 110 -0.64 14.98 2.02
N VAL A 111 -0.53 14.37 0.84
CA VAL A 111 -1.38 13.26 0.40
C VAL A 111 -0.52 12.12 -0.09
N SER A 112 -0.71 10.94 0.49
CA SER A 112 -0.04 9.70 0.10
C SER A 112 -1.06 8.61 -0.18
N LEU A 113 -1.11 8.10 -1.41
CA LEU A 113 -2.04 7.04 -1.82
C LEU A 113 -1.28 5.84 -2.40
N SER A 114 -1.49 4.66 -1.84
CA SER A 114 -0.81 3.43 -2.23
C SER A 114 -1.81 2.37 -2.68
N PHE A 115 -1.73 1.98 -3.95
CA PHE A 115 -2.54 0.92 -4.54
C PHE A 115 -1.64 -0.25 -4.92
N GLN A 116 -1.87 -1.41 -4.34
CA GLN A 116 -1.15 -2.63 -4.64
C GLN A 116 -2.10 -3.71 -5.12
N ILE A 117 -1.82 -4.28 -6.27
CA ILE A 117 -2.54 -5.42 -6.84
C ILE A 117 -1.58 -6.60 -6.88
N VAL A 118 -1.99 -7.73 -6.31
CA VAL A 118 -1.21 -8.97 -6.31
C VAL A 118 -2.11 -10.09 -6.82
N THR A 119 -1.68 -10.77 -7.87
CA THR A 119 -2.35 -11.97 -8.37
C THR A 119 -1.47 -13.19 -8.15
N MET A 120 -2.08 -14.30 -7.73
CA MET A 120 -1.37 -15.55 -7.46
C MET A 120 -2.29 -16.74 -7.71
N ALA A 121 -1.69 -17.93 -7.87
CA ALA A 121 -2.41 -19.17 -8.06
C ALA A 121 -2.00 -20.19 -7.00
N GLY A 122 -2.96 -20.96 -6.49
CA GLY A 122 -2.75 -22.03 -5.52
C GLY A 122 -4.06 -22.47 -4.89
N THR A 123 -4.07 -23.65 -4.26
CA THR A 123 -5.27 -24.19 -3.59
C THR A 123 -5.24 -24.00 -2.08
N ASP A 124 -4.08 -23.73 -1.49
CA ASP A 124 -3.89 -23.58 -0.04
C ASP A 124 -2.71 -22.63 0.23
N ILE A 125 -2.88 -21.37 -0.15
CA ILE A 125 -1.80 -20.36 -0.04
C ILE A 125 -1.75 -19.81 1.38
N HIS A 126 -0.60 -19.93 2.04
CA HIS A 126 -0.32 -19.25 3.30
C HIS A 126 -0.12 -17.74 3.06
N LEU A 127 -1.21 -16.97 3.12
CA LEU A 127 -1.20 -15.53 2.85
C LEU A 127 -0.95 -14.72 4.14
N ASN A 128 0.13 -13.95 4.15
CA ASN A 128 0.37 -12.87 5.11
C ASN A 128 0.25 -11.52 4.39
N ALA A 129 -0.88 -10.83 4.58
CA ALA A 129 -1.17 -9.55 3.97
C ALA A 129 -1.15 -8.43 5.02
N VAL A 130 -0.35 -7.39 4.78
CA VAL A 130 -0.25 -6.20 5.63
C VAL A 130 -0.58 -4.97 4.79
N ASN A 131 -1.60 -4.22 5.19
CA ASN A 131 -2.02 -2.99 4.52
C ASN A 131 -2.18 -1.89 5.56
N LEU A 132 -1.34 -0.84 5.49
CA LEU A 132 -1.23 0.18 6.52
C LEU A 132 -1.21 1.59 5.92
N SER A 133 -1.90 2.51 6.56
CA SER A 133 -1.76 3.94 6.34
C SER A 133 -1.33 4.65 7.63
N ASN A 134 -0.59 5.75 7.49
CA ASN A 134 -0.28 6.66 8.59
C ASN A 134 -0.30 8.10 8.11
N ALA A 135 -1.15 8.92 8.72
CA ALA A 135 -1.19 10.36 8.49
C ALA A 135 -0.80 11.06 9.78
N GLU A 136 0.07 12.07 9.72
CA GLU A 136 0.56 12.76 10.90
C GLU A 136 0.77 14.26 10.65
N ASN A 137 0.28 15.09 11.58
CA ASN A 137 0.53 16.52 11.62
C ASN A 137 1.46 16.84 12.81
N GLU A 138 2.66 17.32 12.52
CA GLU A 138 3.62 17.70 13.53
C GLU A 138 3.82 19.23 13.52
N HIS A 139 3.42 19.91 14.63
CA HIS A 139 3.48 21.37 14.75
C HIS A 139 2.88 22.12 13.54
N CYS A 140 1.69 21.68 13.09
CA CYS A 140 1.10 22.08 11.84
C CYS A 140 -0.40 22.43 12.04
N ALA A 141 -0.71 23.66 12.39
CA ALA A 141 -2.09 24.10 12.57
C ALA A 141 -2.80 24.30 11.21
N GLY A 142 -3.97 23.68 11.04
CA GLY A 142 -4.79 23.78 9.83
C GLY A 142 -4.28 23.01 8.62
N CYS A 143 -3.29 22.12 8.81
CA CYS A 143 -2.81 21.25 7.75
C CYS A 143 -3.80 20.15 7.39
N GLN A 144 -3.71 19.68 6.16
CA GLN A 144 -4.45 18.52 5.66
C GLN A 144 -3.48 17.40 5.34
N THR A 145 -3.52 16.34 6.12
CA THR A 145 -2.66 15.17 5.91
C THR A 145 -3.51 13.94 5.68
N VAL A 146 -3.28 13.26 4.55
CA VAL A 146 -4.09 12.14 4.08
C VAL A 146 -3.19 11.00 3.66
N ALA A 147 -3.40 9.82 4.25
CA ALA A 147 -2.77 8.58 3.84
C ALA A 147 -3.83 7.52 3.54
N GLY A 148 -3.75 6.87 2.38
CA GLY A 148 -4.66 5.80 1.98
C GLY A 148 -3.93 4.63 1.36
N ALA A 149 -4.06 3.45 1.96
CA ALA A 149 -3.50 2.20 1.48
C ALA A 149 -4.63 1.26 1.01
N TYR A 150 -4.54 0.82 -0.24
CA TYR A 150 -5.50 -0.07 -0.89
C TYR A 150 -4.74 -1.28 -1.45
N GLN A 151 -5.06 -2.46 -0.96
CA GLN A 151 -4.41 -3.70 -1.37
C GLN A 151 -5.45 -4.67 -1.91
N PHE A 152 -5.18 -5.23 -3.08
CA PHE A 152 -6.04 -6.18 -3.77
C PHE A 152 -5.27 -7.48 -3.97
N VAL A 153 -5.77 -8.56 -3.40
CA VAL A 153 -5.18 -9.89 -3.55
C VAL A 153 -6.16 -10.77 -4.33
N VAL A 154 -5.71 -11.23 -5.49
CA VAL A 154 -6.45 -12.16 -6.34
C VAL A 154 -5.81 -13.54 -6.21
N ASP A 155 -6.59 -14.48 -5.73
CA ASP A 155 -6.21 -15.87 -5.57
C ASP A 155 -7.06 -16.73 -6.49
N THR A 156 -6.40 -17.54 -7.33
CA THR A 156 -7.04 -18.43 -8.31
C THR A 156 -6.53 -19.85 -8.17
N PRO A 157 -7.36 -20.88 -8.39
CA PRO A 157 -6.93 -22.28 -8.28
C PRO A 157 -5.91 -22.70 -9.36
N GLY A 158 -5.88 -22.00 -10.49
CA GLY A 158 -4.97 -22.24 -11.60
C GLY A 158 -4.17 -21.00 -11.98
N ALA A 159 -3.07 -21.18 -12.73
CA ALA A 159 -2.23 -20.09 -13.19
C ALA A 159 -3.06 -19.03 -13.94
N PHE A 160 -2.92 -17.78 -13.52
CA PHE A 160 -3.72 -16.65 -13.99
C PHE A 160 -2.84 -15.44 -14.29
N THR A 161 -3.12 -14.79 -15.40
CA THR A 161 -2.51 -13.50 -15.78
C THR A 161 -3.59 -12.53 -16.22
N LEU A 162 -3.44 -11.29 -15.81
CA LEU A 162 -4.33 -10.21 -16.25
C LEU A 162 -4.21 -10.01 -17.76
N SER A 163 -5.34 -9.96 -18.44
CA SER A 163 -5.39 -9.69 -19.88
C SER A 163 -4.87 -8.29 -20.19
N ARG A 164 -4.47 -8.03 -21.45
CA ARG A 164 -4.07 -6.70 -21.90
C ARG A 164 -5.18 -5.66 -21.66
N THR A 165 -6.44 -6.05 -21.85
CA THR A 165 -7.59 -5.18 -21.59
C THR A 165 -7.69 -4.81 -20.11
N ALA A 166 -7.57 -5.78 -19.20
CA ALA A 166 -7.57 -5.53 -17.76
C ALA A 166 -6.40 -4.62 -17.36
N MET A 167 -5.19 -4.88 -17.85
CA MET A 167 -4.02 -4.04 -17.60
C MET A 167 -4.22 -2.60 -18.09
N SER A 168 -4.75 -2.40 -19.30
CA SER A 168 -5.05 -1.06 -19.82
C SER A 168 -6.12 -0.34 -18.99
N GLN A 169 -7.13 -1.05 -18.48
CA GLN A 169 -8.13 -0.46 -17.58
C GLN A 169 -7.52 -0.06 -16.23
N LEU A 170 -6.62 -0.87 -15.67
CA LEU A 170 -5.89 -0.54 -14.44
C LEU A 170 -4.97 0.67 -14.64
N GLU A 171 -4.30 0.77 -15.77
CA GLU A 171 -3.50 1.94 -16.14
C GLU A 171 -4.34 3.22 -16.21
N GLN A 172 -5.55 3.15 -16.81
CA GLN A 172 -6.48 4.27 -16.82
C GLN A 172 -6.91 4.70 -15.41
N ILE A 173 -7.07 3.75 -14.49
CA ILE A 173 -7.35 4.07 -13.08
C ILE A 173 -6.15 4.76 -12.44
N HIS A 174 -4.93 4.28 -12.70
CA HIS A 174 -3.71 4.94 -12.21
C HIS A 174 -3.61 6.39 -12.72
N HIS A 175 -3.92 6.66 -14.00
CA HIS A 175 -3.99 8.02 -14.50
C HIS A 175 -5.04 8.87 -13.79
N GLN A 176 -6.22 8.31 -13.42
CA GLN A 176 -7.22 9.02 -12.64
C GLN A 176 -6.76 9.29 -11.21
N LEU A 177 -6.05 8.34 -10.58
CA LEU A 177 -5.45 8.50 -9.26
C LEU A 177 -4.42 9.64 -9.27
N ASN A 178 -3.53 9.64 -10.25
CA ASN A 178 -2.50 10.66 -10.42
C ASN A 178 -3.09 12.05 -10.68
N ALA A 179 -4.21 12.12 -11.42
CA ALA A 179 -4.91 13.39 -11.66
C ALA A 179 -5.39 14.08 -10.36
N LEU A 180 -5.52 13.33 -9.25
CA LEU A 180 -5.84 13.91 -7.94
C LEU A 180 -4.74 14.84 -7.42
N SER A 181 -3.49 14.68 -7.89
CA SER A 181 -2.35 15.53 -7.53
C SER A 181 -2.59 17.01 -7.86
N ASN A 182 -3.32 17.28 -8.95
CA ASN A 182 -3.64 18.63 -9.40
C ASN A 182 -4.97 19.17 -8.81
N SER A 183 -5.60 18.40 -7.90
CA SER A 183 -6.87 18.76 -7.32
C SER A 183 -6.72 19.58 -6.04
N THR A 184 -7.71 20.45 -5.79
CA THR A 184 -7.87 21.19 -4.54
C THR A 184 -8.88 20.50 -3.60
N LEU A 185 -9.11 19.22 -3.79
CA LEU A 185 -10.07 18.42 -3.01
C LEU A 185 -9.70 18.40 -1.52
N SER A 186 -10.72 18.48 -0.66
CA SER A 186 -10.54 18.26 0.78
C SER A 186 -10.12 16.80 1.07
N ALA A 187 -9.65 16.53 2.29
CA ALA A 187 -9.29 15.19 2.72
C ALA A 187 -10.42 14.16 2.48
N ASP A 188 -11.65 14.49 2.87
CA ASP A 188 -12.82 13.62 2.66
C ASP A 188 -13.13 13.39 1.17
N GLN A 189 -12.93 14.40 0.34
CA GLN A 189 -13.12 14.28 -1.11
C GLN A 189 -12.03 13.42 -1.76
N VAL A 190 -10.76 13.54 -1.30
CA VAL A 190 -9.68 12.67 -1.73
C VAL A 190 -9.98 11.22 -1.34
N GLN A 191 -10.42 10.98 -0.11
CA GLN A 191 -10.86 9.66 0.35
C GLN A 191 -11.96 9.10 -0.56
N SER A 192 -13.02 9.86 -0.77
CA SER A 192 -14.16 9.43 -1.59
C SER A 192 -13.75 9.12 -3.03
N ALA A 193 -12.86 9.93 -3.61
CA ALA A 193 -12.32 9.69 -4.96
C ALA A 193 -11.45 8.42 -5.01
N ALA A 194 -10.56 8.22 -4.04
CA ALA A 194 -9.73 7.03 -3.95
C ALA A 194 -10.56 5.76 -3.73
N ASP A 195 -11.58 5.82 -2.86
CA ASP A 195 -12.53 4.71 -2.65
C ASP A 195 -13.29 4.35 -3.95
N ALA A 196 -13.73 5.35 -4.72
CA ALA A 196 -14.39 5.12 -6.00
C ALA A 196 -13.44 4.45 -7.02
N LEU A 197 -12.17 4.82 -7.04
CA LEU A 197 -11.15 4.16 -7.88
C LEU A 197 -10.89 2.73 -7.40
N ALA A 198 -10.81 2.50 -6.10
CA ALA A 198 -10.63 1.16 -5.52
C ALA A 198 -11.78 0.22 -5.89
N LEU A 199 -13.02 0.70 -5.90
CA LEU A 199 -14.17 -0.10 -6.36
C LEU A 199 -14.05 -0.48 -7.84
N LYS A 200 -13.56 0.43 -8.71
CA LYS A 200 -13.31 0.12 -10.12
C LYS A 200 -12.22 -0.95 -10.28
N VAL A 201 -11.10 -0.83 -9.52
CA VAL A 201 -10.06 -1.86 -9.50
C VAL A 201 -10.64 -3.21 -9.12
N ALA A 202 -11.41 -3.29 -8.02
CA ALA A 202 -12.02 -4.53 -7.57
C ALA A 202 -12.95 -5.14 -8.64
N ALA A 203 -13.71 -4.32 -9.36
CA ALA A 203 -14.60 -4.78 -10.43
C ALA A 203 -13.81 -5.37 -11.62
N ILE A 204 -12.73 -4.70 -12.05
CA ILE A 204 -11.83 -5.20 -13.11
C ILE A 204 -11.23 -6.55 -12.71
N LEU A 205 -10.71 -6.67 -11.49
CA LEU A 205 -10.09 -7.89 -10.99
C LEU A 205 -11.08 -9.05 -10.87
N LYS A 206 -12.30 -8.79 -10.39
CA LYS A 206 -13.37 -9.80 -10.34
C LYS A 206 -13.74 -10.30 -11.72
N ASN A 207 -13.90 -9.41 -12.68
CA ASN A 207 -14.20 -9.79 -14.06
C ASN A 207 -13.05 -10.58 -14.69
N ALA A 208 -11.81 -10.16 -14.47
CA ALA A 208 -10.62 -10.86 -14.97
C ALA A 208 -10.51 -12.27 -14.37
N ALA A 209 -10.71 -12.42 -13.06
CA ALA A 209 -10.67 -13.71 -12.38
C ALA A 209 -11.80 -14.66 -12.85
N ALA A 210 -13.00 -14.14 -13.09
CA ALA A 210 -14.14 -14.93 -13.58
C ALA A 210 -13.97 -15.46 -15.01
N THR A 211 -13.12 -14.81 -15.82
CA THR A 211 -12.87 -15.22 -17.22
C THR A 211 -11.63 -16.12 -17.37
N THR A 212 -11.00 -16.51 -16.27
CA THR A 212 -9.87 -17.44 -16.29
C THR A 212 -10.35 -18.79 -16.82
N PRO A 213 -9.72 -19.37 -17.87
CA PRO A 213 -10.06 -20.71 -18.30
C PRO A 213 -9.82 -21.70 -17.14
N GLU A 214 -10.81 -22.51 -16.82
CA GLU A 214 -10.57 -23.66 -15.95
C GLU A 214 -9.46 -24.49 -16.63
N GLY A 215 -8.32 -24.67 -15.97
CA GLY A 215 -7.24 -25.51 -16.48
C GLY A 215 -7.76 -26.91 -16.81
N PRO A 216 -7.10 -27.69 -17.69
CA PRO A 216 -7.57 -29.00 -18.05
C PRO A 216 -7.77 -29.85 -16.79
N VAL A 217 -9.03 -30.18 -16.51
CA VAL A 217 -9.42 -30.99 -15.36
C VAL A 217 -8.94 -32.41 -15.61
N LEU A 218 -7.76 -32.76 -15.11
CA LEU A 218 -7.19 -34.11 -15.26
C LEU A 218 -7.92 -35.17 -14.43
N HIS A 219 -8.80 -34.76 -13.49
CA HIS A 219 -9.63 -35.68 -12.71
C HIS A 219 -11.03 -35.11 -12.42
N PRO A 220 -12.09 -35.62 -13.04
CA PRO A 220 -13.45 -35.10 -12.86
C PRO A 220 -14.10 -35.43 -11.49
N LEU A 221 -13.40 -36.08 -10.56
CA LEU A 221 -14.01 -36.57 -9.32
C LEU A 221 -13.69 -35.74 -8.06
N THR A 222 -12.88 -34.65 -8.15
CA THR A 222 -12.52 -33.81 -7.00
C THR A 222 -12.55 -32.31 -7.26
N ALA A 223 -13.24 -31.86 -8.28
CA ALA A 223 -13.46 -30.43 -8.50
C ALA A 223 -14.48 -29.90 -7.46
N SER A 224 -14.07 -29.83 -6.19
CA SER A 224 -14.63 -28.84 -5.26
C SER A 224 -14.24 -27.50 -5.84
N GLY A 225 -15.19 -26.83 -6.51
CA GLY A 225 -14.96 -25.58 -7.20
C GLY A 225 -14.44 -24.51 -6.22
N VAL A 226 -13.12 -24.39 -6.14
CA VAL A 226 -12.51 -23.24 -5.48
C VAL A 226 -12.70 -22.10 -6.46
N ASN A 227 -13.69 -21.25 -6.18
CA ASN A 227 -13.93 -20.07 -6.99
C ASN A 227 -12.77 -19.07 -6.81
N PRO A 228 -12.38 -18.36 -7.88
CA PRO A 228 -11.44 -17.26 -7.76
C PRO A 228 -11.88 -16.29 -6.68
N SER A 229 -10.98 -15.89 -5.81
CA SER A 229 -11.26 -14.91 -4.76
C SER A 229 -10.56 -13.58 -5.03
N VAL A 230 -11.24 -12.48 -4.76
CA VAL A 230 -10.66 -11.13 -4.75
C VAL A 230 -10.87 -10.54 -3.37
N LYS A 231 -9.79 -10.47 -2.60
CA LYS A 231 -9.77 -9.84 -1.26
C LYS A 231 -9.31 -8.40 -1.41
N VAL A 232 -10.03 -7.48 -0.78
CA VAL A 232 -9.70 -6.06 -0.77
C VAL A 232 -9.43 -5.63 0.66
N TYR A 233 -8.24 -5.12 0.91
CA TYR A 233 -7.85 -4.51 2.16
C TYR A 233 -7.75 -3.01 1.96
N ARG A 234 -8.33 -2.24 2.88
CA ARG A 234 -8.33 -0.79 2.88
C ARG A 234 -7.95 -0.30 4.25
N ASP A 235 -7.00 0.62 4.30
CA ASP A 235 -6.69 1.42 5.47
C ASP A 235 -6.55 2.88 5.05
N PHE A 236 -7.14 3.79 5.84
CA PHE A 236 -7.18 5.21 5.51
C PHE A 236 -7.14 6.05 6.78
N GLN A 237 -6.23 7.02 6.80
CA GLN A 237 -6.09 7.98 7.89
C GLN A 237 -6.03 9.41 7.36
N GLN A 238 -6.53 10.34 8.15
CA GLN A 238 -6.49 11.77 7.85
C GLN A 238 -6.41 12.60 9.14
N HIS A 239 -5.73 13.74 9.05
CA HIS A 239 -5.60 14.75 10.09
C HIS A 239 -5.72 16.15 9.53
#